data_57cfbe20a622f330fcaa062517a09b1e
#
_entry.id   57cfbe20a622f330fcaa062517a09b1e
#
_cell.length_a   1.000
_cell.length_b   1.000
_cell.length_c   1.000
_cell.angle_alpha   90.00
_cell.angle_beta   90.00
_cell.angle_gamma   90.00
#
_symmetry.space_group_name_H-M   'P 1'
#
loop_
_entity.id
_entity.type
_entity.pdbx_description
1 polymer ?
#
loop_
_entity_poly.entity_id
_entity_poly.type
_entity_poly.pdbx_seq_one_letter_code
_entity_poly.pdbx_strand_id
1 'polypeptide(L)'
;GEILGIEVSSVSAKGLKKCNNNCIFCFVKQMPSGMRESLYERDDDYRLSVTQGSYITLSNLTSSEFQRILDYHISPLYISVHAWNPEVRRRLMGNPLSGKLPEQIEMLAGKGTTLHTQIVLVPGYNDGMILEETVEKLARNYPAVQSIGIVPVGLTKHRAGLAKLRTITSTEAKELLESGMDWQRKFKIRTGKNLVYFSDEFYVLAECDFPQASEYDDFPQLENGIGMTAKLYSELSLYYSNLP
;
A
#
# COMPACT_ATOMS: atom_id res chain seq x y z
N GLY A 1 13.36 17.13 -37.45
CA GLY A 1 12.71 15.98 -36.85
C GLY A 1 11.23 16.12 -37.06
N GLU A 2 10.59 15.19 -37.76
CA GLU A 2 9.16 15.17 -37.94
C GLU A 2 8.52 14.88 -36.58
N ILE A 3 7.57 15.73 -36.17
CA ILE A 3 6.74 15.50 -35.01
C ILE A 3 5.75 14.40 -35.42
N LEU A 4 5.92 13.19 -34.88
CA LEU A 4 4.89 12.17 -34.92
C LEU A 4 3.68 12.71 -34.16
N GLY A 5 2.63 13.12 -34.88
CA GLY A 5 1.39 13.63 -34.30
C GLY A 5 0.56 12.53 -33.61
N ILE A 6 1.16 11.85 -32.62
CA ILE A 6 0.46 10.92 -31.75
C ILE A 6 -0.10 11.73 -30.60
N GLU A 7 -1.37 12.08 -30.66
CA GLU A 7 -2.12 12.57 -29.53
C GLU A 7 -2.44 11.39 -28.60
N VAL A 8 -1.67 11.24 -27.53
CA VAL A 8 -2.01 10.28 -26.48
C VAL A 8 -3.31 10.79 -25.83
N SER A 9 -4.44 10.14 -26.13
CA SER A 9 -5.68 10.44 -25.44
C SER A 9 -5.41 10.29 -23.94
N SER A 10 -5.45 11.40 -23.21
CA SER A 10 -5.13 11.43 -21.79
C SER A 10 -6.02 10.40 -21.06
N VAL A 11 -5.52 9.88 -19.93
CA VAL A 11 -6.29 9.05 -18.99
C VAL A 11 -7.64 9.71 -18.67
N SER A 12 -7.69 11.05 -18.70
CA SER A 12 -8.89 11.86 -18.52
C SER A 12 -9.95 11.73 -19.64
N ALA A 13 -9.61 11.27 -20.84
CA ALA A 13 -10.59 11.20 -21.94
C ALA A 13 -11.76 10.23 -21.69
N LYS A 14 -11.58 9.23 -20.79
CA LYS A 14 -12.65 8.31 -20.37
C LYS A 14 -13.12 8.50 -18.93
N GLY A 15 -12.64 9.55 -18.24
CA GLY A 15 -12.81 9.75 -16.81
C GLY A 15 -12.00 8.75 -15.96
N LEU A 16 -11.84 9.08 -14.69
CA LEU A 16 -11.21 8.18 -13.70
C LEU A 16 -12.23 7.14 -13.22
N LYS A 17 -11.76 5.92 -13.03
CA LYS A 17 -12.56 4.84 -12.47
C LYS A 17 -12.74 5.08 -10.97
N LYS A 18 -14.00 5.31 -10.56
CA LYS A 18 -14.33 5.54 -9.16
C LYS A 18 -14.33 4.26 -8.34
N CYS A 19 -13.85 4.35 -7.10
CA CYS A 19 -13.81 3.24 -6.18
C CYS A 19 -15.23 2.82 -5.71
N ASN A 20 -15.53 1.53 -5.85
CA ASN A 20 -16.82 0.92 -5.44
C ASN A 20 -16.79 0.35 -4.01
N ASN A 21 -15.64 0.41 -3.33
CA ASN A 21 -15.51 -0.15 -1.99
C ASN A 21 -16.17 0.73 -0.93
N ASN A 22 -16.58 0.08 0.15
CA ASN A 22 -17.12 0.72 1.35
C ASN A 22 -16.24 0.43 2.56
N CYS A 23 -14.93 0.68 2.44
CA CYS A 23 -13.96 0.36 3.47
C CYS A 23 -14.32 1.03 4.80
N ILE A 24 -14.26 0.26 5.90
CA ILE A 24 -14.55 0.77 7.25
C ILE A 24 -13.52 1.82 7.70
N PHE A 25 -12.34 1.81 7.10
CA PHE A 25 -11.22 2.72 7.36
C PHE A 25 -10.99 3.77 6.25
N CYS A 26 -11.92 3.91 5.28
CA CYS A 26 -11.74 4.83 4.16
C CYS A 26 -11.45 6.25 4.64
N PHE A 27 -10.26 6.76 4.29
CA PHE A 27 -9.83 8.10 4.74
C PHE A 27 -10.67 9.21 4.09
N VAL A 28 -11.00 9.07 2.80
CA VAL A 28 -11.81 10.07 2.09
C VAL A 28 -13.18 10.26 2.72
N LYS A 29 -13.78 9.21 3.31
CA LYS A 29 -15.06 9.32 4.02
C LYS A 29 -14.97 10.08 5.34
N GLN A 30 -13.77 10.35 5.83
CA GLN A 30 -13.49 11.07 7.06
C GLN A 30 -13.00 12.50 6.79
N MET A 31 -13.08 12.97 5.55
CA MET A 31 -12.74 14.35 5.22
C MET A 31 -13.82 15.30 5.75
N PRO A 32 -13.44 16.49 6.26
CA PRO A 32 -14.40 17.51 6.69
C PRO A 32 -15.26 17.94 5.51
N SER A 33 -16.54 18.24 5.75
CA SER A 33 -17.44 18.76 4.74
C SER A 33 -17.03 20.18 4.28
N GLY A 34 -17.41 20.56 3.04
CA GLY A 34 -17.20 21.91 2.51
C GLY A 34 -15.80 22.21 2.01
N MET A 35 -14.96 21.20 1.83
CA MET A 35 -13.65 21.34 1.17
C MET A 35 -13.80 21.27 -0.37
N ARG A 36 -12.69 21.49 -1.11
CA ARG A 36 -12.69 21.36 -2.58
C ARG A 36 -13.11 19.95 -3.01
N GLU A 37 -13.86 19.85 -4.11
CA GLU A 37 -14.46 18.59 -4.59
C GLU A 37 -13.44 17.48 -4.83
N SER A 38 -12.24 17.81 -5.32
CA SER A 38 -11.18 16.84 -5.58
C SER A 38 -10.73 16.04 -4.35
N LEU A 39 -10.97 16.53 -3.13
CA LEU A 39 -10.65 15.80 -1.88
C LEU A 39 -11.65 14.69 -1.55
N TYR A 40 -12.81 14.68 -2.22
CA TYR A 40 -13.83 13.65 -2.02
C TYR A 40 -13.85 12.61 -3.13
N GLU A 41 -13.00 12.77 -4.14
CA GLU A 41 -12.85 11.77 -5.19
C GLU A 41 -12.14 10.54 -4.65
N ARG A 42 -12.68 9.38 -4.99
CA ARG A 42 -12.13 8.07 -4.66
C ARG A 42 -11.91 7.33 -5.95
N ASP A 43 -10.67 7.24 -6.36
CA ASP A 43 -10.26 6.47 -7.52
C ASP A 43 -9.89 5.02 -7.15
N ASP A 44 -10.01 4.15 -8.13
CA ASP A 44 -9.51 2.76 -8.09
C ASP A 44 -9.18 2.35 -9.53
N ASP A 45 -8.32 3.15 -10.16
CA ASP A 45 -7.99 3.07 -11.57
C ASP A 45 -6.56 2.54 -11.78
N TYR A 46 -6.42 1.35 -12.37
CA TYR A 46 -5.12 0.73 -12.59
C TYR A 46 -4.17 1.58 -13.46
N ARG A 47 -4.70 2.49 -14.28
CA ARG A 47 -3.88 3.40 -15.09
C ARG A 47 -3.10 4.37 -14.20
N LEU A 48 -3.71 4.85 -13.11
CA LEU A 48 -3.04 5.69 -12.13
C LEU A 48 -2.00 4.90 -11.32
N SER A 49 -2.26 3.61 -11.09
CA SER A 49 -1.27 2.75 -10.43
C SER A 49 0.05 2.72 -11.20
N VAL A 50 -0.03 2.51 -12.50
CA VAL A 50 1.16 2.45 -13.37
C VAL A 50 1.84 3.81 -13.54
N THR A 51 1.06 4.88 -13.69
CA THR A 51 1.60 6.20 -14.07
C THR A 51 2.02 7.06 -12.88
N GLN A 52 1.43 6.82 -11.70
CA GLN A 52 1.60 7.68 -10.52
C GLN A 52 1.84 6.88 -9.22
N GLY A 53 1.89 5.55 -9.27
CA GLY A 53 2.05 4.73 -8.06
C GLY A 53 0.81 4.69 -7.15
N SER A 54 -0.38 5.09 -7.66
CA SER A 54 -1.61 5.04 -6.87
C SER A 54 -1.99 3.61 -6.52
N TYR A 55 -2.38 3.38 -5.26
CA TYR A 55 -2.79 2.06 -4.79
C TYR A 55 -4.21 1.71 -5.24
N ILE A 56 -4.35 0.56 -5.90
CA ILE A 56 -5.63 0.02 -6.35
C ILE A 56 -6.03 -1.23 -5.59
N THR A 57 -7.31 -1.53 -5.59
CA THR A 57 -7.84 -2.65 -4.80
C THR A 57 -8.01 -3.95 -5.59
N LEU A 58 -7.88 -3.94 -6.90
CA LEU A 58 -8.23 -5.00 -7.86
C LEU A 58 -9.73 -5.41 -7.82
N SER A 59 -10.48 -5.07 -6.77
CA SER A 59 -11.89 -5.45 -6.61
C SER A 59 -12.83 -4.70 -7.55
N ASN A 60 -12.36 -3.61 -8.15
CA ASN A 60 -13.11 -2.75 -9.03
C ASN A 60 -12.89 -3.04 -10.53
N LEU A 61 -11.98 -3.97 -10.83
CA LEU A 61 -11.67 -4.35 -12.20
C LEU A 61 -12.77 -5.25 -12.79
N THR A 62 -13.14 -4.99 -14.02
CA THR A 62 -13.87 -5.95 -14.83
C THR A 62 -12.96 -7.10 -15.25
N SER A 63 -13.52 -8.24 -15.64
CA SER A 63 -12.73 -9.37 -16.14
C SER A 63 -11.90 -9.00 -17.39
N SER A 64 -12.44 -8.14 -18.27
CA SER A 64 -11.74 -7.67 -19.45
C SER A 64 -10.57 -6.74 -19.13
N GLU A 65 -10.73 -5.85 -18.12
CA GLU A 65 -9.64 -4.99 -17.65
C GLU A 65 -8.53 -5.81 -16.98
N PHE A 66 -8.90 -6.78 -16.15
CA PHE A 66 -7.92 -7.67 -15.52
C PHE A 66 -7.17 -8.49 -16.55
N GLN A 67 -7.88 -9.07 -17.53
CA GLN A 67 -7.26 -9.79 -18.63
C GLN A 67 -6.31 -8.90 -19.44
N ARG A 68 -6.70 -7.65 -19.69
CA ARG A 68 -5.84 -6.67 -20.36
C ARG A 68 -4.55 -6.40 -19.59
N ILE A 69 -4.60 -6.29 -18.26
CA ILE A 69 -3.42 -6.14 -17.41
C ILE A 69 -2.46 -7.32 -17.63
N LEU A 70 -2.99 -8.55 -17.66
CA LEU A 70 -2.22 -9.76 -17.87
C LEU A 70 -1.61 -9.84 -19.28
N ASP A 71 -2.41 -9.54 -20.31
CA ASP A 71 -1.99 -9.68 -21.72
C ASP A 71 -0.94 -8.65 -22.13
N TYR A 72 -1.05 -7.43 -21.60
CA TYR A 72 -0.11 -6.35 -21.91
C TYR A 72 1.03 -6.23 -20.89
N HIS A 73 1.13 -7.16 -19.91
CA HIS A 73 2.15 -7.15 -18.86
C HIS A 73 2.26 -5.79 -18.16
N ILE A 74 1.10 -5.19 -17.82
CA ILE A 74 1.05 -3.86 -17.20
C ILE A 74 1.70 -3.92 -15.82
N SER A 75 2.80 -3.18 -15.63
CA SER A 75 3.68 -3.24 -14.46
C SER A 75 4.45 -1.91 -14.31
N PRO A 76 4.86 -1.50 -13.10
CA PRO A 76 4.46 -2.09 -11.81
C PRO A 76 3.02 -1.77 -11.42
N LEU A 77 2.45 -2.52 -10.48
CA LEU A 77 1.16 -2.22 -9.86
C LEU A 77 1.31 -2.05 -8.35
N TYR A 78 0.60 -1.08 -7.82
CA TYR A 78 0.51 -0.79 -6.39
C TYR A 78 -0.84 -1.26 -5.87
N ILE A 79 -0.85 -2.23 -4.95
CA ILE A 79 -2.06 -2.98 -4.57
C ILE A 79 -2.40 -2.78 -3.10
N SER A 80 -3.60 -2.28 -2.84
CA SER A 80 -4.22 -2.24 -1.51
C SER A 80 -4.70 -3.65 -1.12
N VAL A 81 -3.94 -4.34 -0.28
CA VAL A 81 -4.19 -5.73 0.14
C VAL A 81 -5.06 -5.81 1.38
N HIS A 82 -4.61 -5.23 2.46
CA HIS A 82 -5.18 -5.17 3.81
C HIS A 82 -5.31 -6.52 4.53
N ALA A 83 -5.71 -7.59 3.86
CA ALA A 83 -5.71 -8.96 4.35
C ALA A 83 -5.67 -9.97 3.19
N TRP A 84 -4.92 -11.06 3.38
CA TRP A 84 -4.94 -12.20 2.46
C TRP A 84 -6.22 -13.01 2.60
N ASN A 85 -6.71 -13.18 3.83
CA ASN A 85 -7.94 -13.90 4.11
C ASN A 85 -9.14 -13.21 3.42
N PRO A 86 -9.88 -13.92 2.52
CA PRO A 86 -10.98 -13.33 1.76
C PRO A 86 -12.11 -12.75 2.62
N GLU A 87 -12.47 -13.42 3.72
CA GLU A 87 -13.57 -12.97 4.59
C GLU A 87 -13.19 -11.71 5.35
N VAL A 88 -11.98 -11.68 5.91
CA VAL A 88 -11.47 -10.49 6.59
C VAL A 88 -11.41 -9.32 5.62
N ARG A 89 -10.92 -9.55 4.39
CA ARG A 89 -10.83 -8.51 3.38
C ARG A 89 -12.20 -7.99 2.96
N ARG A 90 -13.19 -8.87 2.73
CA ARG A 90 -14.58 -8.47 2.44
C ARG A 90 -15.15 -7.60 3.55
N ARG A 91 -14.93 -7.98 4.81
CA ARG A 91 -15.38 -7.24 5.98
C ARG A 91 -14.72 -5.86 6.08
N LEU A 92 -13.41 -5.77 5.84
CA LEU A 92 -12.67 -4.51 5.85
C LEU A 92 -13.12 -3.55 4.74
N MET A 93 -13.33 -4.08 3.54
CA MET A 93 -13.57 -3.27 2.35
C MET A 93 -15.07 -3.08 2.04
N GLY A 94 -15.96 -3.80 2.70
CA GLY A 94 -17.40 -3.73 2.45
C GLY A 94 -17.78 -4.05 1.00
N ASN A 95 -17.03 -4.95 0.34
CA ASN A 95 -17.21 -5.33 -1.06
C ASN A 95 -16.99 -6.84 -1.24
N PRO A 96 -18.01 -7.61 -1.68
CA PRO A 96 -17.88 -9.05 -1.89
C PRO A 96 -16.78 -9.44 -2.89
N LEU A 97 -16.55 -8.62 -3.90
CA LEU A 97 -15.54 -8.89 -4.93
C LEU A 97 -14.09 -8.76 -4.39
N SER A 98 -13.90 -8.07 -3.29
CA SER A 98 -12.57 -7.89 -2.68
C SER A 98 -11.93 -9.21 -2.23
N GLY A 99 -12.72 -10.24 -1.97
CA GLY A 99 -12.21 -11.56 -1.58
C GLY A 99 -11.49 -12.34 -2.68
N LYS A 100 -11.48 -11.85 -3.93
CA LYS A 100 -10.75 -12.48 -5.05
C LYS A 100 -9.25 -12.17 -5.07
N LEU A 101 -8.76 -11.36 -4.14
CA LEU A 101 -7.38 -10.89 -4.13
C LEU A 101 -6.32 -12.00 -4.22
N PRO A 102 -6.40 -13.10 -3.45
CA PRO A 102 -5.38 -14.15 -3.51
C PRO A 102 -5.17 -14.67 -4.93
N GLU A 103 -6.25 -15.05 -5.60
CA GLU A 103 -6.23 -15.54 -6.97
C GLU A 103 -5.67 -14.48 -7.94
N GLN A 104 -6.05 -13.22 -7.76
CA GLN A 104 -5.58 -12.13 -8.60
C GLN A 104 -4.07 -11.87 -8.43
N ILE A 105 -3.55 -11.90 -7.20
CA ILE A 105 -2.11 -11.75 -6.93
C ILE A 105 -1.33 -12.91 -7.54
N GLU A 106 -1.80 -14.15 -7.37
CA GLU A 106 -1.14 -15.34 -7.93
C GLU A 106 -1.10 -15.30 -9.47
N MET A 107 -2.20 -14.86 -10.11
CA MET A 107 -2.24 -14.70 -11.57
C MET A 107 -1.28 -13.61 -12.05
N LEU A 108 -1.23 -12.46 -11.39
CA LEU A 108 -0.31 -11.36 -11.71
C LEU A 108 1.15 -11.79 -11.51
N ALA A 109 1.45 -12.45 -10.40
CA ALA A 109 2.77 -12.99 -10.09
C ALA A 109 3.21 -14.03 -11.11
N GLY A 110 2.31 -14.93 -11.52
CA GLY A 110 2.57 -15.93 -12.59
C GLY A 110 2.84 -15.33 -13.96
N LYS A 111 2.46 -14.07 -14.19
CA LYS A 111 2.77 -13.31 -15.41
C LYS A 111 4.00 -12.40 -15.26
N GLY A 112 4.66 -12.41 -14.09
CA GLY A 112 5.85 -11.61 -13.84
C GLY A 112 5.57 -10.12 -13.59
N THR A 113 4.33 -9.75 -13.24
CA THR A 113 3.98 -8.38 -12.87
C THR A 113 4.67 -7.99 -11.57
N THR A 114 5.36 -6.86 -11.55
CA THR A 114 5.93 -6.29 -10.33
C THR A 114 4.82 -5.68 -9.48
N LEU A 115 4.78 -6.06 -8.20
CA LEU A 115 3.75 -5.65 -7.25
C LEU A 115 4.37 -4.97 -6.03
N HIS A 116 3.86 -3.79 -5.71
CA HIS A 116 4.07 -3.11 -4.43
C HIS A 116 2.77 -3.17 -3.66
N THR A 117 2.80 -3.71 -2.44
CA THR A 117 1.56 -4.00 -1.70
C THR A 117 1.45 -3.17 -0.43
N GLN A 118 0.23 -2.79 -0.07
CA GLN A 118 -0.07 -1.99 1.12
C GLN A 118 -1.07 -2.72 2.01
N ILE A 119 -0.79 -2.67 3.32
CA ILE A 119 -1.69 -3.13 4.38
C ILE A 119 -1.98 -1.94 5.28
N VAL A 120 -3.23 -1.47 5.28
CA VAL A 120 -3.71 -0.57 6.34
C VAL A 120 -4.06 -1.44 7.55
N LEU A 121 -3.30 -1.29 8.63
CA LEU A 121 -3.49 -2.06 9.85
C LEU A 121 -4.63 -1.46 10.68
N VAL A 122 -5.67 -2.25 10.88
CA VAL A 122 -6.87 -1.88 11.64
C VAL A 122 -6.97 -2.80 12.86
N PRO A 123 -6.63 -2.32 14.07
CA PRO A 123 -6.63 -3.14 15.28
C PRO A 123 -7.97 -3.85 15.53
N GLY A 124 -7.92 -5.15 15.81
CA GLY A 124 -9.07 -6.02 16.01
C GLY A 124 -9.73 -6.54 14.72
N TYR A 125 -9.15 -6.23 13.53
CA TYR A 125 -9.64 -6.73 12.24
C TYR A 125 -8.60 -7.53 11.46
N ASN A 126 -7.42 -6.99 11.24
CA ASN A 126 -6.37 -7.61 10.44
C ASN A 126 -4.99 -7.59 11.11
N ASP A 127 -4.94 -7.44 12.41
CA ASP A 127 -3.76 -7.54 13.25
C ASP A 127 -3.42 -8.99 13.67
N GLY A 128 -2.36 -9.18 14.44
CA GLY A 128 -1.93 -10.47 14.96
C GLY A 128 -1.73 -11.53 13.86
N MET A 129 -2.27 -12.72 14.07
CA MET A 129 -2.12 -13.87 13.14
C MET A 129 -2.62 -13.57 11.72
N ILE A 130 -3.61 -12.69 11.56
CA ILE A 130 -4.14 -12.32 10.24
C ILE A 130 -3.10 -11.49 9.47
N LEU A 131 -2.41 -10.59 10.15
CA LEU A 131 -1.32 -9.81 9.57
C LEU A 131 -0.15 -10.73 9.20
N GLU A 132 0.25 -11.61 10.11
CA GLU A 132 1.32 -12.59 9.88
C GLU A 132 1.03 -13.47 8.65
N GLU A 133 -0.18 -14.05 8.59
CA GLU A 133 -0.63 -14.82 7.42
C GLU A 133 -0.52 -13.99 6.14
N THR A 134 -0.99 -12.74 6.17
CA THR A 134 -0.99 -11.86 5.00
C THR A 134 0.43 -11.59 4.52
N VAL A 135 1.35 -11.25 5.43
CA VAL A 135 2.76 -10.98 5.12
C VAL A 135 3.43 -12.23 4.54
N GLU A 136 3.25 -13.40 5.16
CA GLU A 136 3.83 -14.65 4.68
C GLU A 136 3.30 -15.06 3.30
N LYS A 137 2.02 -14.91 3.05
CA LYS A 137 1.40 -15.22 1.76
C LYS A 137 1.88 -14.28 0.66
N LEU A 138 1.99 -12.99 0.94
CA LEU A 138 2.55 -12.03 0.00
C LEU A 138 4.03 -12.34 -0.30
N ALA A 139 4.82 -12.61 0.73
CA ALA A 139 6.25 -12.91 0.59
C ALA A 139 6.54 -14.20 -0.22
N ARG A 140 5.59 -15.13 -0.29
CA ARG A 140 5.70 -16.33 -1.17
C ARG A 140 5.63 -15.98 -2.65
N ASN A 141 5.07 -14.84 -2.99
CA ASN A 141 4.97 -14.34 -4.36
C ASN A 141 6.19 -13.50 -4.79
N TYR A 142 7.27 -13.50 -4.00
CA TYR A 142 8.54 -12.94 -4.45
C TYR A 142 9.09 -13.79 -5.63
N PRO A 143 9.68 -13.22 -6.71
CA PRO A 143 10.06 -11.81 -6.87
C PRO A 143 8.97 -10.88 -7.41
N ALA A 144 7.77 -11.37 -7.72
CA ALA A 144 6.70 -10.49 -8.21
C ALA A 144 6.30 -9.44 -7.15
N VAL A 145 6.07 -9.84 -5.90
CA VAL A 145 5.88 -8.91 -4.79
C VAL A 145 7.24 -8.38 -4.34
N GLN A 146 7.51 -7.10 -4.63
CA GLN A 146 8.77 -6.43 -4.34
C GLN A 146 8.77 -5.66 -3.01
N SER A 147 7.60 -5.27 -2.51
CA SER A 147 7.49 -4.61 -1.21
C SER A 147 6.11 -4.78 -0.58
N ILE A 148 6.10 -4.85 0.75
CA ILE A 148 4.91 -4.92 1.60
C ILE A 148 4.99 -3.76 2.58
N GLY A 149 4.23 -2.68 2.31
CA GLY A 149 4.12 -1.54 3.20
C GLY A 149 3.01 -1.75 4.22
N ILE A 150 3.30 -1.55 5.49
CA ILE A 150 2.31 -1.60 6.56
C ILE A 150 2.16 -0.19 7.13
N VAL A 151 0.93 0.32 7.13
CA VAL A 151 0.60 1.66 7.63
C VAL A 151 -0.52 1.57 8.66
N PRO A 152 -0.55 2.40 9.70
CA PRO A 152 -1.64 2.39 10.67
C PRO A 152 -2.91 2.98 10.06
N VAL A 153 -4.06 2.60 10.60
CA VAL A 153 -5.33 3.23 10.26
C VAL A 153 -5.35 4.68 10.71
N GLY A 154 -5.54 5.60 9.76
CA GLY A 154 -5.73 7.02 10.05
C GLY A 154 -7.17 7.30 10.46
N LEU A 155 -7.37 7.93 11.63
CA LEU A 155 -8.68 8.31 12.14
C LEU A 155 -8.76 9.82 12.33
N THR A 156 -9.85 10.43 11.86
CA THR A 156 -10.14 11.85 12.05
C THR A 156 -11.33 12.05 12.98
N LYS A 157 -11.55 13.27 13.42
CA LYS A 157 -12.76 13.64 14.19
C LYS A 157 -14.06 13.60 13.35
N HIS A 158 -13.98 13.48 12.05
CA HIS A 158 -15.12 13.50 11.12
C HIS A 158 -15.66 12.09 10.83
N ARG A 159 -15.85 11.28 11.88
CA ARG A 159 -16.28 9.88 11.76
C ARG A 159 -17.71 9.61 12.21
N ALA A 160 -18.54 10.62 12.33
CA ALA A 160 -19.96 10.43 12.69
C ALA A 160 -20.65 9.47 11.69
N GLY A 161 -21.31 8.43 12.20
CA GLY A 161 -22.01 7.43 11.37
C GLY A 161 -21.10 6.36 10.72
N LEU A 162 -19.78 6.45 10.86
CA LEU A 162 -18.85 5.43 10.37
C LEU A 162 -18.57 4.36 11.45
N ALA A 163 -18.02 3.22 11.01
CA ALA A 163 -17.63 2.12 11.91
C ALA A 163 -16.73 2.62 13.05
N LYS A 164 -16.98 2.13 14.25
CA LYS A 164 -16.13 2.45 15.42
C LYS A 164 -14.80 1.72 15.28
N LEU A 165 -13.74 2.47 15.10
CA LEU A 165 -12.37 1.98 15.04
C LEU A 165 -11.54 2.68 16.12
N ARG A 166 -10.39 2.09 16.45
CA ARG A 166 -9.37 2.70 17.29
C ARG A 166 -8.04 2.74 16.57
N THR A 167 -7.18 3.60 16.97
CA THR A 167 -5.77 3.61 16.55
C THR A 167 -4.99 2.50 17.26
N ILE A 168 -3.83 2.18 16.75
CA ILE A 168 -2.86 1.30 17.41
C ILE A 168 -2.30 2.01 18.65
N THR A 169 -2.04 1.27 19.71
CA THR A 169 -1.39 1.78 20.93
C THR A 169 0.14 1.75 20.79
N SER A 170 0.85 2.49 21.67
CA SER A 170 2.33 2.44 21.70
C SER A 170 2.86 1.02 21.94
N THR A 171 2.25 0.26 22.85
CA THR A 171 2.64 -1.13 23.12
C THR A 171 2.44 -2.02 21.88
N GLU A 172 1.29 -1.94 21.25
CA GLU A 172 1.01 -2.71 20.01
C GLU A 172 1.96 -2.32 18.87
N ALA A 173 2.35 -1.04 18.78
CA ALA A 173 3.33 -0.58 17.79
C ALA A 173 4.71 -1.19 18.05
N LYS A 174 5.16 -1.26 19.33
CA LYS A 174 6.42 -1.92 19.72
C LYS A 174 6.42 -3.40 19.35
N GLU A 175 5.39 -4.13 19.75
CA GLU A 175 5.24 -5.56 19.45
C GLU A 175 5.20 -5.83 17.93
N LEU A 176 4.56 -4.95 17.17
CA LEU A 176 4.53 -5.02 15.71
C LEU A 176 5.92 -4.82 15.10
N LEU A 177 6.68 -3.82 15.55
CA LEU A 177 8.02 -3.55 15.05
C LEU A 177 9.01 -4.68 15.41
N GLU A 178 8.89 -5.28 16.60
CA GLU A 178 9.68 -6.45 17.01
C GLU A 178 9.40 -7.64 16.08
N SER A 179 8.12 -7.98 15.84
CA SER A 179 7.72 -9.00 14.88
C SER A 179 8.22 -8.68 13.46
N GLY A 180 8.18 -7.40 13.11
CA GLY A 180 8.63 -6.89 11.83
C GLY A 180 10.13 -7.10 11.58
N MET A 181 10.96 -6.89 12.59
CA MET A 181 12.41 -7.17 12.50
C MET A 181 12.68 -8.65 12.23
N ASP A 182 11.89 -9.56 12.81
CA ASP A 182 12.02 -10.99 12.55
C ASP A 182 11.60 -11.35 11.13
N TRP A 183 10.52 -10.76 10.61
CA TRP A 183 10.11 -10.94 9.22
C TRP A 183 11.18 -10.42 8.25
N GLN A 184 11.68 -9.21 8.47
CA GLN A 184 12.73 -8.60 7.64
C GLN A 184 13.98 -9.46 7.61
N ARG A 185 14.47 -9.93 8.77
CA ARG A 185 15.63 -10.83 8.87
C ARG A 185 15.41 -12.12 8.06
N LYS A 186 14.25 -12.76 8.24
CA LYS A 186 13.86 -13.98 7.52
C LYS A 186 13.81 -13.75 6.01
N PHE A 187 13.21 -12.65 5.58
CA PHE A 187 13.08 -12.35 4.14
C PHE A 187 14.42 -11.92 3.54
N LYS A 188 15.22 -11.14 4.24
CA LYS A 188 16.56 -10.73 3.79
C LYS A 188 17.48 -11.93 3.51
N ILE A 189 17.41 -12.96 4.37
CA ILE A 189 18.15 -14.22 4.13
C ILE A 189 17.66 -14.92 2.86
N ARG A 190 16.34 -14.93 2.62
CA ARG A 190 15.72 -15.66 1.51
C ARG A 190 15.79 -14.93 0.18
N THR A 191 15.69 -13.60 0.19
CA THR A 191 15.46 -12.78 -1.02
C THR A 191 16.55 -11.73 -1.26
N GLY A 192 17.40 -11.47 -0.29
CA GLY A 192 18.37 -10.37 -0.32
C GLY A 192 17.76 -8.99 0.05
N LYS A 193 16.44 -8.91 0.29
CA LYS A 193 15.71 -7.67 0.61
C LYS A 193 14.93 -7.80 1.91
N ASN A 194 14.68 -6.68 2.58
CA ASN A 194 13.85 -6.63 3.78
C ASN A 194 12.37 -6.97 3.47
N LEU A 195 11.89 -6.62 2.30
CA LEU A 195 10.58 -6.90 1.73
C LEU A 195 9.40 -6.25 2.50
N VAL A 196 9.42 -6.20 3.84
CA VAL A 196 8.38 -5.61 4.69
C VAL A 196 8.88 -4.30 5.28
N TYR A 197 8.05 -3.26 5.19
CA TYR A 197 8.40 -1.92 5.65
C TYR A 197 7.22 -1.32 6.42
N PHE A 198 7.55 -0.60 7.49
CA PHE A 198 6.59 0.06 8.37
C PHE A 198 6.63 1.58 8.18
N SER A 199 5.46 2.24 8.22
CA SER A 199 5.42 3.69 8.16
C SER A 199 6.13 4.31 9.35
N ASP A 200 6.68 5.49 9.13
CA ASP A 200 7.39 6.27 10.15
C ASP A 200 6.52 6.51 11.39
N GLU A 201 5.19 6.56 11.23
CA GLU A 201 4.24 6.73 12.32
C GLU A 201 4.33 5.60 13.37
N PHE A 202 4.64 4.36 12.99
CA PHE A 202 4.80 3.28 13.97
C PHE A 202 6.01 3.49 14.87
N TYR A 203 7.14 4.00 14.33
CA TYR A 203 8.34 4.30 15.12
C TYR A 203 8.08 5.46 16.08
N VAL A 204 7.34 6.49 15.64
CA VAL A 204 6.91 7.60 16.50
C VAL A 204 6.00 7.10 17.63
N LEU A 205 5.00 6.29 17.33
CA LEU A 205 4.07 5.72 18.32
C LEU A 205 4.77 4.80 19.31
N ALA A 206 5.74 4.03 18.85
CA ALA A 206 6.54 3.12 19.66
C ALA A 206 7.64 3.84 20.47
N GLU A 207 7.86 5.13 20.22
CA GLU A 207 8.99 5.89 20.79
C GLU A 207 10.35 5.21 20.53
N CYS A 208 10.51 4.66 19.31
CA CYS A 208 11.71 3.96 18.87
C CYS A 208 12.46 4.79 17.83
N ASP A 209 13.77 4.55 17.73
CA ASP A 209 14.60 5.14 16.67
C ASP A 209 14.16 4.65 15.29
N PHE A 210 14.32 5.52 14.29
CA PHE A 210 14.08 5.15 12.90
C PHE A 210 15.19 4.25 12.37
N PRO A 211 14.88 3.24 11.53
CA PRO A 211 15.89 2.46 10.84
C PRO A 211 16.80 3.35 9.98
N GLN A 212 18.02 2.87 9.72
CA GLN A 212 18.94 3.54 8.81
C GLN A 212 18.43 3.51 7.36
N ALA A 213 18.82 4.50 6.56
CA ALA A 213 18.41 4.59 5.15
C ALA A 213 18.69 3.28 4.36
N SER A 214 19.78 2.59 4.68
CA SER A 214 20.14 1.30 4.08
C SER A 214 19.17 0.15 4.35
N GLU A 215 18.27 0.28 5.33
CA GLU A 215 17.27 -0.74 5.67
C GLU A 215 16.00 -0.62 4.81
N TYR A 216 15.88 0.45 4.03
CA TYR A 216 14.70 0.69 3.18
C TYR A 216 14.90 0.27 1.72
N ASP A 217 16.01 -0.43 1.40
CA ASP A 217 16.43 -0.73 0.03
C ASP A 217 16.41 0.58 -0.82
N ASP A 218 15.63 0.65 -1.90
CA ASP A 218 15.51 1.87 -2.72
C ASP A 218 14.27 2.72 -2.34
N PHE A 219 13.80 2.66 -1.11
CA PHE A 219 12.60 3.37 -0.62
C PHE A 219 11.32 3.11 -1.46
N PRO A 220 10.94 1.85 -1.69
CA PRO A 220 9.87 1.51 -2.63
C PRO A 220 8.47 1.93 -2.17
N GLN A 221 8.32 2.43 -0.94
CA GLN A 221 7.05 2.75 -0.29
C GLN A 221 7.00 4.18 0.25
N LEU A 222 7.82 5.09 -0.28
CA LEU A 222 7.97 6.46 0.24
C LEU A 222 6.63 7.21 0.30
N GLU A 223 5.79 7.05 -0.73
CA GLU A 223 4.45 7.66 -0.83
C GLU A 223 3.47 7.20 0.28
N ASN A 224 3.79 6.09 0.95
CA ASN A 224 3.05 5.59 2.11
C ASN A 224 3.57 6.12 3.46
N GLY A 225 4.44 7.13 3.45
CA GLY A 225 5.08 7.64 4.68
C GLY A 225 6.04 6.62 5.30
N ILE A 226 6.72 5.84 4.47
CA ILE A 226 7.66 4.79 4.88
C ILE A 226 9.08 5.22 4.52
N GLY A 227 9.92 5.44 5.54
CA GLY A 227 11.31 5.81 5.38
C GLY A 227 11.54 7.27 5.01
N MET A 228 10.54 8.14 5.09
CA MET A 228 10.66 9.57 4.80
C MET A 228 11.67 10.24 5.74
N THR A 229 11.60 9.93 7.03
CA THR A 229 12.51 10.47 8.05
C THR A 229 13.94 9.99 7.83
N ALA A 230 14.15 8.70 7.55
CA ALA A 230 15.47 8.14 7.27
C ALA A 230 16.09 8.74 6.01
N LYS A 231 15.29 8.95 4.96
CA LYS A 231 15.73 9.60 3.72
C LYS A 231 16.13 11.04 3.97
N LEU A 232 15.29 11.81 4.69
CA LEU A 232 15.59 13.20 5.05
C LEU A 232 16.92 13.31 5.82
N TYR A 233 17.14 12.49 6.83
CA TYR A 233 18.38 12.50 7.60
C TYR A 233 19.59 12.12 6.75
N SER A 234 19.46 11.15 5.86
CA SER A 234 20.52 10.77 4.93
C SER A 234 20.89 11.91 3.98
N GLU A 235 19.90 12.59 3.41
CA GLU A 235 20.09 13.73 2.51
C GLU A 235 20.72 14.94 3.24
N LEU A 236 20.26 15.24 4.45
CA LEU A 236 20.84 16.31 5.28
C LEU A 236 22.28 16.00 5.66
N SER A 237 22.60 14.76 6.04
CA SER A 237 23.96 14.34 6.38
C SER A 237 24.91 14.52 5.20
N LEU A 238 24.47 14.13 3.99
CA LEU A 238 25.21 14.34 2.75
C LEU A 238 25.39 15.82 2.45
N TYR A 239 24.38 16.65 2.66
CA TYR A 239 24.47 18.09 2.46
C TYR A 239 25.51 18.71 3.39
N TYR A 240 25.45 18.43 4.70
CA TYR A 240 26.39 19.00 5.67
C TYR A 240 27.83 18.49 5.49
N SER A 241 28.03 17.26 5.05
CA SER A 241 29.37 16.73 4.78
C SER A 241 30.05 17.37 3.55
N ASN A 242 29.27 17.99 2.66
CA ASN A 242 29.76 18.67 1.46
C ASN A 242 29.84 20.21 1.61
N LEU A 243 29.54 20.74 2.79
CA LEU A 243 29.78 22.16 3.06
C LEU A 243 31.27 22.43 3.18
N PRO A 244 31.74 23.55 2.59
CA PRO A 244 33.16 23.94 2.63
C PRO A 244 33.63 24.31 4.04
#